data_728bfd08906e60c5481490771858f027
#
_entry.id   728bfd08906e60c5481490771858f027
#
_cell.length_a   1.000
_cell.length_b   1.000
_cell.length_c   1.000
_cell.angle_alpha   90.00
_cell.angle_beta   90.00
_cell.angle_gamma   90.00
#
_symmetry.space_group_name_H-M   'P 1'
#
loop_
_entity.id
_entity.type
_entity.pdbx_description
1 polymer ?
#
loop_
_entity_poly.entity_id
_entity_poly.type
_entity_poly.pdbx_seq_one_letter_code
_entity_poly.pdbx_strand_id
1 'polypeptide(L)'
;SKHTAQSLKNALSIMYSKEDILFKALKVNESRVYRWCKKVDEDKLRKIRRLPSGAGMRQMQELWYSDTSESPQYHYNETRYYALNLHSVFYRGTLEWRCFESTLHAGEVRANITLALAISAQAINQKKTVMRKTEISENPAFTFRTFLLRLGLIGPEFKNVRKNLLKNLPGDPAWRYDKSLYPSLQNRNRWEER
;
A
#
# COMPACT_ATOMS: atom_id res chain seq x y z
N SER A 1 -7.01 -9.59 16.27
CA SER A 1 -6.11 -9.39 15.09
C SER A 1 -5.04 -10.47 15.09
N LYS A 2 -4.74 -11.00 13.90
CA LYS A 2 -3.61 -11.92 13.71
C LYS A 2 -2.30 -11.19 13.41
N HIS A 3 -2.29 -9.85 13.44
CA HIS A 3 -1.08 -9.07 13.27
C HIS A 3 -0.18 -9.18 14.51
N THR A 4 1.11 -9.40 14.24
CA THR A 4 2.21 -9.36 15.21
C THR A 4 3.00 -8.07 15.03
N ALA A 5 3.89 -7.71 15.96
CA ALA A 5 4.80 -6.58 15.79
C ALA A 5 5.60 -6.70 14.47
N GLN A 6 6.04 -7.92 14.10
CA GLN A 6 6.74 -8.16 12.83
C GLN A 6 5.85 -7.87 11.63
N SER A 7 4.60 -8.33 11.62
CA SER A 7 3.70 -8.06 10.49
C SER A 7 3.30 -6.59 10.38
N LEU A 8 3.18 -5.86 11.49
CA LEU A 8 2.97 -4.41 11.47
C LEU A 8 4.19 -3.67 10.92
N LYS A 9 5.40 -4.07 11.32
CA LYS A 9 6.65 -3.58 10.75
C LYS A 9 6.70 -3.81 9.23
N ASN A 10 6.28 -4.98 8.77
CA ASN A 10 6.18 -5.32 7.36
C ASN A 10 5.16 -4.44 6.63
N ALA A 11 3.97 -4.25 7.19
CA ALA A 11 2.91 -3.43 6.62
C ALA A 11 3.35 -1.97 6.45
N LEU A 12 3.96 -1.37 7.48
CA LEU A 12 4.53 -0.02 7.39
C LEU A 12 5.63 0.08 6.33
N SER A 13 6.49 -0.94 6.21
CA SER A 13 7.56 -0.96 5.20
C SER A 13 7.02 -1.07 3.78
N ILE A 14 5.96 -1.87 3.57
CA ILE A 14 5.26 -1.96 2.28
C ILE A 14 4.62 -0.60 1.94
N MET A 15 3.92 0.01 2.90
CA MET A 15 3.32 1.32 2.72
C MET A 15 4.39 2.35 2.37
N TYR A 16 5.42 2.52 3.18
CA TYR A 16 6.51 3.46 2.90
C TYR A 16 7.11 3.26 1.49
N SER A 17 7.30 2.00 1.08
CA SER A 17 7.85 1.69 -0.24
C SER A 17 6.92 2.04 -1.40
N LYS A 18 5.61 2.01 -1.21
CA LYS A 18 4.61 2.07 -2.28
C LYS A 18 3.65 3.26 -2.19
N GLU A 19 3.64 3.99 -1.09
CA GLU A 19 2.64 5.03 -0.84
C GLU A 19 2.58 6.12 -1.90
N ASP A 20 3.72 6.50 -2.51
CA ASP A 20 3.73 7.55 -3.52
C ASP A 20 2.96 7.13 -4.78
N ILE A 21 3.18 5.91 -5.27
CA ILE A 21 2.44 5.39 -6.41
C ILE A 21 1.01 4.98 -6.03
N LEU A 22 0.82 4.47 -4.80
CA LEU A 22 -0.48 4.11 -4.27
C LEU A 22 -1.39 5.34 -4.18
N PHE A 23 -0.90 6.46 -3.65
CA PHE A 23 -1.66 7.70 -3.53
C PHE A 23 -2.06 8.26 -4.89
N LYS A 24 -1.17 8.17 -5.89
CA LYS A 24 -1.51 8.50 -7.28
C LYS A 24 -2.60 7.58 -7.83
N ALA A 25 -2.46 6.27 -7.64
CA ALA A 25 -3.43 5.28 -8.12
C ALA A 25 -4.82 5.47 -7.50
N LEU A 26 -4.88 5.76 -6.20
CA LEU A 26 -6.11 6.03 -5.47
C LEU A 26 -6.62 7.46 -5.63
N LYS A 27 -5.85 8.33 -6.29
CA LYS A 27 -6.14 9.76 -6.48
C LYS A 27 -6.42 10.47 -5.15
N VAL A 28 -5.62 10.15 -4.12
CA VAL A 28 -5.78 10.73 -2.77
C VAL A 28 -5.54 12.23 -2.84
N ASN A 29 -6.49 13.01 -2.31
CA ASN A 29 -6.41 14.46 -2.29
C ASN A 29 -5.26 14.94 -1.38
N GLU A 30 -4.45 15.90 -1.84
CA GLU A 30 -3.30 16.42 -1.10
C GLU A 30 -3.68 17.01 0.26
N SER A 31 -4.83 17.70 0.35
CA SER A 31 -5.33 18.24 1.62
C SER A 31 -5.64 17.12 2.63
N ARG A 32 -6.10 15.95 2.16
CA ARG A 32 -6.30 14.78 3.01
C ARG A 32 -4.98 14.16 3.44
N VAL A 33 -4.00 14.09 2.53
CA VAL A 33 -2.65 13.59 2.86
C VAL A 33 -2.06 14.40 4.01
N TYR A 34 -2.19 15.71 3.93
CA TYR A 34 -1.68 16.60 4.98
C TYR A 34 -2.40 16.43 6.33
N ARG A 35 -3.74 16.31 6.33
CA ARG A 35 -4.56 16.38 7.56
C ARG A 35 -4.92 15.01 8.13
N TRP A 36 -5.28 14.03 7.28
CA TRP A 36 -6.05 12.86 7.70
C TRP A 36 -5.46 11.52 7.29
N CYS A 37 -4.51 11.50 6.37
CA CYS A 37 -3.85 10.27 5.92
C CYS A 37 -2.37 10.52 5.56
N LYS A 38 -1.62 11.02 6.53
CA LYS A 38 -0.20 11.28 6.41
C LYS A 38 0.55 10.04 5.92
N LYS A 39 1.58 10.26 5.13
CA LYS A 39 2.49 9.19 4.72
C LYS A 39 3.26 8.65 5.92
N VAL A 40 3.78 7.44 5.78
CA VAL A 40 4.63 6.83 6.81
C VAL A 40 5.86 7.70 7.05
N ASP A 41 6.07 8.10 8.28
CA ASP A 41 7.27 8.84 8.70
C ASP A 41 8.50 7.93 8.62
N GLU A 42 9.54 8.40 7.92
CA GLU A 42 10.74 7.60 7.66
C GLU A 42 11.55 7.34 8.92
N ASP A 43 11.72 8.35 9.78
CA ASP A 43 12.53 8.19 10.99
C ASP A 43 11.82 7.28 12.00
N LYS A 44 10.50 7.42 12.14
CA LYS A 44 9.68 6.51 12.92
C LYS A 44 9.79 5.08 12.38
N LEU A 45 9.70 4.89 11.05
CA LEU A 45 9.87 3.58 10.43
C LEU A 45 11.28 3.02 10.67
N ARG A 46 12.33 3.82 10.59
CA ARG A 46 13.71 3.40 10.88
C ARG A 46 13.86 2.92 12.32
N LYS A 47 13.28 3.64 13.29
CA LYS A 47 13.25 3.22 14.71
C LYS A 47 12.54 1.87 14.86
N ILE A 48 11.33 1.75 14.29
CA ILE A 48 10.52 0.52 14.33
C ILE A 48 11.26 -0.67 13.69
N ARG A 49 11.96 -0.47 12.59
CA ARG A 49 12.71 -1.54 11.93
C ARG A 49 13.90 -2.06 12.74
N ARG A 50 14.46 -1.25 13.63
CA ARG A 50 15.54 -1.68 14.55
C ARG A 50 15.04 -2.59 15.67
N LEU A 51 13.73 -2.70 15.88
CA LEU A 51 13.19 -3.69 16.82
C LEU A 51 13.65 -5.09 16.42
N PRO A 52 14.10 -5.90 17.38
CA PRO A 52 14.49 -7.29 17.12
C PRO A 52 13.31 -8.10 16.57
N SER A 53 13.59 -9.21 15.90
CA SER A 53 12.55 -10.07 15.31
C SER A 53 11.59 -10.68 16.33
N GLY A 54 12.02 -10.80 17.60
CA GLY A 54 11.20 -11.26 18.72
C GLY A 54 10.48 -10.15 19.48
N ALA A 55 10.53 -8.89 19.01
CA ALA A 55 9.87 -7.78 19.70
C ALA A 55 8.36 -8.00 19.80
N GLY A 56 7.81 -7.72 20.97
CA GLY A 56 6.38 -7.82 21.24
C GLY A 56 5.60 -6.58 20.82
N MET A 57 4.27 -6.69 20.88
CA MET A 57 3.35 -5.57 20.55
C MET A 57 3.56 -4.36 21.46
N ARG A 58 3.97 -4.55 22.71
CA ARG A 58 4.24 -3.45 23.65
C ARG A 58 5.38 -2.57 23.17
N GLN A 59 6.51 -3.15 22.75
CA GLN A 59 7.65 -2.41 22.22
C GLN A 59 7.29 -1.67 20.92
N MET A 60 6.47 -2.29 20.08
CA MET A 60 5.94 -1.64 18.88
C MET A 60 5.06 -0.44 19.21
N GLN A 61 4.19 -0.58 20.22
CA GLN A 61 3.33 0.49 20.70
C GLN A 61 4.14 1.66 21.28
N GLU A 62 5.13 1.38 22.13
CA GLU A 62 6.01 2.40 22.72
C GLU A 62 6.70 3.23 21.64
N LEU A 63 7.22 2.59 20.59
CA LEU A 63 7.81 3.31 19.46
C LEU A 63 6.79 4.07 18.60
N TRP A 64 5.57 3.53 18.43
CA TRP A 64 4.53 4.22 17.67
C TRP A 64 4.15 5.56 18.30
N TYR A 65 4.12 5.62 19.62
CA TYR A 65 3.75 6.82 20.37
C TYR A 65 4.97 7.65 20.85
N SER A 66 6.19 7.30 20.47
CA SER A 66 7.40 7.96 20.97
C SER A 66 7.50 9.46 20.66
N ASP A 67 6.79 9.92 19.64
CA ASP A 67 6.86 11.30 19.14
C ASP A 67 5.59 12.11 19.45
N THR A 68 4.73 11.61 20.36
CA THR A 68 3.52 12.31 20.80
C THR A 68 3.44 12.34 22.32
N SER A 69 2.93 13.43 22.86
CA SER A 69 2.59 13.56 24.29
C SER A 69 1.18 13.07 24.61
N GLU A 70 0.38 12.76 23.59
CA GLU A 70 -1.00 12.31 23.80
C GLU A 70 -1.06 10.86 24.31
N SER A 71 -2.01 10.59 25.21
CA SER A 71 -2.24 9.25 25.74
C SER A 71 -2.58 8.26 24.63
N PRO A 72 -1.99 7.04 24.65
CA PRO A 72 -2.39 5.95 23.78
C PRO A 72 -3.88 5.55 23.91
N GLN A 73 -4.52 5.86 25.03
CA GLN A 73 -5.94 5.61 25.27
C GLN A 73 -6.85 6.70 24.73
N TYR A 74 -6.28 7.83 24.27
CA TYR A 74 -7.08 8.91 23.67
C TYR A 74 -7.54 8.53 22.27
N HIS A 75 -8.85 8.42 22.07
CA HIS A 75 -9.45 7.98 20.80
C HIS A 75 -9.01 8.83 19.60
N TYR A 76 -8.86 10.13 19.80
CA TYR A 76 -8.47 11.08 18.74
C TYR A 76 -6.97 11.36 18.72
N ASN A 77 -6.15 10.49 19.31
CA ASN A 77 -4.70 10.59 19.26
C ASN A 77 -4.19 10.94 17.85
N GLU A 78 -3.30 11.91 17.73
CA GLU A 78 -2.83 12.42 16.44
C GLU A 78 -2.17 11.36 15.54
N THR A 79 -1.63 10.29 16.14
CA THR A 79 -1.02 9.18 15.41
C THR A 79 -2.03 8.34 14.63
N ARG A 80 -3.32 8.57 14.80
CA ARG A 80 -4.37 7.95 13.97
C ARG A 80 -4.42 8.49 12.54
N TYR A 81 -3.84 9.66 12.30
CA TYR A 81 -3.93 10.36 11.02
C TYR A 81 -2.90 9.94 9.99
N TYR A 82 -2.32 8.76 10.13
CA TYR A 82 -1.54 8.11 9.08
C TYR A 82 -2.43 7.34 8.10
N ALA A 83 -1.99 7.21 6.84
CA ALA A 83 -2.68 6.44 5.80
C ALA A 83 -2.90 4.98 6.22
N LEU A 84 -1.93 4.40 6.92
CA LEU A 84 -2.04 3.15 7.65
C LEU A 84 -2.04 3.45 9.15
N ASN A 85 -3.22 3.47 9.75
CA ASN A 85 -3.40 3.85 11.14
C ASN A 85 -3.15 2.66 12.08
N LEU A 86 -2.00 2.67 12.76
CA LEU A 86 -1.66 1.69 13.78
C LEU A 86 -2.24 2.02 15.16
N HIS A 87 -2.63 3.27 15.42
CA HIS A 87 -3.32 3.60 16.67
C HIS A 87 -4.58 2.72 16.83
N SER A 88 -5.30 2.47 15.74
CA SER A 88 -6.45 1.56 15.77
C SER A 88 -6.09 0.12 16.19
N VAL A 89 -4.87 -0.34 15.91
CA VAL A 89 -4.40 -1.67 16.37
C VAL A 89 -4.26 -1.71 17.88
N PHE A 90 -3.64 -0.69 18.46
CA PHE A 90 -3.38 -0.63 19.89
C PHE A 90 -4.63 -0.28 20.72
N TYR A 91 -5.51 0.53 20.13
CA TYR A 91 -6.73 0.99 20.79
C TYR A 91 -7.91 0.03 20.64
N ARG A 92 -8.08 -0.63 19.46
CA ARG A 92 -9.23 -1.48 19.11
C ARG A 92 -8.88 -2.87 18.60
N GLY A 93 -7.61 -3.17 18.40
CA GLY A 93 -7.17 -4.45 17.84
C GLY A 93 -7.37 -4.60 16.33
N THR A 94 -7.65 -3.51 15.60
CA THR A 94 -7.92 -3.52 14.15
C THR A 94 -6.97 -2.60 13.40
N LEU A 95 -6.51 -3.01 12.22
CA LEU A 95 -5.73 -2.17 11.32
C LEU A 95 -6.67 -1.31 10.48
N GLU A 96 -6.51 0.02 10.54
CA GLU A 96 -7.34 0.96 9.80
C GLU A 96 -6.60 1.56 8.60
N TRP A 97 -7.24 1.50 7.44
CA TRP A 97 -6.75 2.07 6.18
C TRP A 97 -7.47 3.38 5.88
N ARG A 98 -6.76 4.50 5.94
CA ARG A 98 -7.32 5.84 5.78
C ARG A 98 -7.06 6.47 4.41
N CYS A 99 -6.28 5.81 3.56
CA CYS A 99 -5.90 6.33 2.23
C CYS A 99 -7.01 6.20 1.18
N PHE A 100 -8.08 5.47 1.44
CA PHE A 100 -9.18 5.33 0.48
C PHE A 100 -10.13 6.52 0.53
N GLU A 101 -10.53 7.01 -0.66
CA GLU A 101 -11.61 7.99 -0.81
C GLU A 101 -12.97 7.30 -0.71
N SER A 102 -13.98 8.07 -0.30
CA SER A 102 -15.36 7.58 -0.34
C SER A 102 -15.82 7.38 -1.78
N THR A 103 -16.54 6.30 -2.04
CA THR A 103 -17.08 5.98 -3.35
C THR A 103 -18.36 5.18 -3.23
N LEU A 104 -19.32 5.41 -4.14
CA LEU A 104 -20.53 4.60 -4.29
C LEU A 104 -20.36 3.52 -5.37
N HIS A 105 -19.21 3.48 -6.05
CA HIS A 105 -18.94 2.51 -7.11
C HIS A 105 -18.51 1.17 -6.51
N ALA A 106 -19.37 0.16 -6.57
CA ALA A 106 -19.15 -1.17 -5.98
C ALA A 106 -17.82 -1.83 -6.40
N GLY A 107 -17.38 -1.64 -7.66
CA GLY A 107 -16.10 -2.14 -8.16
C GLY A 107 -14.90 -1.50 -7.49
N GLU A 108 -14.97 -0.22 -7.15
CA GLU A 108 -13.91 0.49 -6.39
C GLU A 108 -13.90 0.04 -4.94
N VAL A 109 -15.06 -0.08 -4.29
CA VAL A 109 -15.15 -0.61 -2.91
C VAL A 109 -14.51 -1.98 -2.84
N ARG A 110 -14.86 -2.89 -3.76
CA ARG A 110 -14.24 -4.22 -3.84
C ARG A 110 -12.75 -4.14 -4.07
N ALA A 111 -12.28 -3.26 -4.95
CA ALA A 111 -10.86 -3.09 -5.24
C ALA A 111 -10.07 -2.60 -4.03
N ASN A 112 -10.60 -1.61 -3.30
CA ASN A 112 -10.01 -1.06 -2.09
C ASN A 112 -9.91 -2.10 -0.97
N ILE A 113 -10.99 -2.85 -0.72
CA ILE A 113 -10.99 -3.95 0.27
C ILE A 113 -9.97 -5.03 -0.12
N THR A 114 -9.98 -5.44 -1.39
CA THR A 114 -9.05 -6.46 -1.88
C THR A 114 -7.60 -6.02 -1.74
N LEU A 115 -7.27 -4.77 -2.05
CA LEU A 115 -5.93 -4.22 -1.91
C LEU A 115 -5.48 -4.21 -0.44
N ALA A 116 -6.33 -3.72 0.48
CA ALA A 116 -6.05 -3.70 1.91
C ALA A 116 -5.78 -5.11 2.46
N LEU A 117 -6.59 -6.08 2.07
CA LEU A 117 -6.42 -7.49 2.46
C LEU A 117 -5.14 -8.09 1.87
N ALA A 118 -4.84 -7.83 0.60
CA ALA A 118 -3.65 -8.35 -0.07
C ALA A 118 -2.35 -7.80 0.55
N ILE A 119 -2.29 -6.51 0.87
CA ILE A 119 -1.14 -5.92 1.56
C ILE A 119 -1.02 -6.49 2.99
N SER A 120 -2.14 -6.66 3.70
CA SER A 120 -2.14 -7.25 5.03
C SER A 120 -1.67 -8.71 5.00
N ALA A 121 -2.11 -9.50 4.04
CA ALA A 121 -1.65 -10.87 3.83
C ALA A 121 -0.16 -10.93 3.51
N GLN A 122 0.31 -10.07 2.59
CA GLN A 122 1.74 -9.95 2.29
C GLN A 122 2.56 -9.60 3.54
N ALA A 123 2.08 -8.66 4.35
CA ALA A 123 2.75 -8.23 5.58
C ALA A 123 2.85 -9.36 6.62
N ILE A 124 1.84 -10.23 6.70
CA ILE A 124 1.84 -11.39 7.59
C ILE A 124 2.82 -12.47 7.10
N ASN A 125 2.84 -12.72 5.78
CA ASN A 125 3.56 -13.85 5.20
C ASN A 125 5.04 -13.56 4.89
N GLN A 126 5.41 -12.28 4.67
CA GLN A 126 6.81 -11.99 4.31
C GLN A 126 7.74 -12.04 5.52
N LYS A 127 8.92 -12.68 5.32
CA LYS A 127 9.94 -12.84 6.36
C LYS A 127 10.83 -11.61 6.54
N LYS A 128 11.05 -10.83 5.48
CA LYS A 128 11.98 -9.69 5.46
C LYS A 128 11.27 -8.42 4.97
N THR A 129 11.60 -7.29 5.57
CA THR A 129 11.14 -5.97 5.16
C THR A 129 12.14 -5.31 4.22
N VAL A 130 11.65 -4.60 3.22
CA VAL A 130 12.46 -3.74 2.34
C VAL A 130 12.02 -2.30 2.55
N MET A 131 12.99 -1.41 2.80
CA MET A 131 12.78 0.02 2.99
C MET A 131 13.35 0.81 1.81
N ARG A 132 12.97 0.43 0.59
CA ARG A 132 13.32 1.19 -0.61
C ARG A 132 12.05 1.78 -1.20
N LYS A 133 12.03 3.10 -1.34
CA LYS A 133 10.94 3.75 -2.07
C LYS A 133 10.91 3.28 -3.52
N THR A 134 9.72 3.08 -4.03
CA THR A 134 9.52 2.77 -5.44
C THR A 134 9.58 4.06 -6.23
N GLU A 135 10.55 4.15 -7.11
CA GLU A 135 10.61 5.24 -8.08
C GLU A 135 9.40 5.16 -9.00
N ILE A 136 8.74 6.29 -9.18
CA ILE A 136 7.63 6.39 -10.13
C ILE A 136 8.27 6.56 -11.51
N SER A 137 8.25 5.48 -12.31
CA SER A 137 8.75 5.46 -13.66
C SER A 137 7.86 6.32 -14.59
N GLU A 138 8.31 6.53 -15.81
CA GLU A 138 7.52 7.16 -16.89
C GLU A 138 6.21 6.40 -17.18
N ASN A 139 6.16 5.11 -16.83
CA ASN A 139 4.97 4.28 -16.92
C ASN A 139 4.52 3.80 -15.52
N PRO A 140 3.83 4.64 -14.74
CA PRO A 140 3.37 4.28 -13.42
C PRO A 140 2.31 3.17 -13.44
N ALA A 141 1.49 3.06 -14.49
CA ALA A 141 0.51 1.98 -14.62
C ALA A 141 1.20 0.60 -14.65
N PHE A 142 2.28 0.45 -15.41
CA PHE A 142 3.07 -0.79 -15.41
C PHE A 142 3.72 -1.08 -14.05
N THR A 143 4.33 -0.04 -13.45
CA THR A 143 4.97 -0.17 -12.14
C THR A 143 3.98 -0.63 -11.07
N PHE A 144 2.80 0.00 -11.01
CA PHE A 144 1.78 -0.35 -10.03
C PHE A 144 1.16 -1.73 -10.32
N ARG A 145 0.88 -2.05 -11.60
CA ARG A 145 0.41 -3.40 -11.96
C ARG A 145 1.40 -4.48 -11.51
N THR A 146 2.70 -4.27 -11.69
CA THR A 146 3.72 -5.21 -11.23
C THR A 146 3.64 -5.42 -9.72
N PHE A 147 3.40 -4.38 -8.95
CA PHE A 147 3.17 -4.50 -7.50
C PHE A 147 1.90 -5.31 -7.20
N LEU A 148 0.78 -5.04 -7.88
CA LEU A 148 -0.46 -5.80 -7.67
C LEU A 148 -0.29 -7.30 -7.97
N LEU A 149 0.45 -7.63 -9.03
CA LEU A 149 0.76 -9.04 -9.34
C LEU A 149 1.63 -9.70 -8.26
N ARG A 150 2.59 -8.97 -7.70
CA ARG A 150 3.41 -9.46 -6.57
C ARG A 150 2.62 -9.66 -5.28
N LEU A 151 1.52 -8.93 -5.10
CA LEU A 151 0.56 -9.17 -4.03
C LEU A 151 -0.32 -10.40 -4.26
N GLY A 152 -0.16 -11.11 -5.38
CA GLY A 152 -0.99 -12.26 -5.75
C GLY A 152 -2.30 -11.90 -6.45
N LEU A 153 -2.52 -10.63 -6.81
CA LEU A 153 -3.71 -10.21 -7.56
C LEU A 153 -3.56 -10.56 -9.06
N ILE A 154 -3.38 -11.85 -9.34
CA ILE A 154 -3.20 -12.45 -10.67
C ILE A 154 -4.57 -12.96 -11.16
N GLY A 155 -4.67 -13.63 -12.26
CA GLY A 155 -5.89 -14.32 -12.69
C GLY A 155 -7.07 -13.43 -13.15
N PRO A 156 -8.07 -14.04 -13.77
CA PRO A 156 -9.27 -13.36 -14.28
C PRO A 156 -10.15 -12.82 -13.15
N GLU A 157 -10.21 -13.47 -12.00
CA GLU A 157 -10.99 -13.08 -10.82
C GLU A 157 -10.59 -11.71 -10.27
N PHE A 158 -9.33 -11.30 -10.45
CA PHE A 158 -8.82 -9.98 -10.06
C PHE A 158 -8.78 -8.96 -11.22
N LYS A 159 -9.25 -9.30 -12.42
CA LYS A 159 -9.24 -8.40 -13.58
C LYS A 159 -9.91 -7.05 -13.28
N ASN A 160 -11.11 -7.09 -12.70
CA ASN A 160 -11.85 -5.87 -12.34
C ASN A 160 -11.21 -5.10 -11.19
N VAL A 161 -10.60 -5.79 -10.23
CA VAL A 161 -9.82 -5.17 -9.15
C VAL A 161 -8.66 -4.38 -9.74
N ARG A 162 -7.84 -5.03 -10.58
CA ARG A 162 -6.71 -4.35 -11.26
C ARG A 162 -7.17 -3.18 -12.12
N LYS A 163 -8.28 -3.34 -12.88
CA LYS A 163 -8.85 -2.26 -13.70
C LYS A 163 -9.17 -1.03 -12.86
N ASN A 164 -9.85 -1.21 -11.73
CA ASN A 164 -10.22 -0.08 -10.86
C ASN A 164 -9.00 0.56 -10.18
N LEU A 165 -8.01 -0.22 -9.77
CA LEU A 165 -6.81 0.29 -9.11
C LEU A 165 -5.83 1.00 -10.08
N LEU A 166 -5.88 0.68 -11.37
CA LEU A 166 -4.98 1.25 -12.38
C LEU A 166 -5.59 2.44 -13.14
N LYS A 167 -6.89 2.69 -13.03
CA LYS A 167 -7.62 3.64 -13.88
C LYS A 167 -7.12 5.09 -13.83
N ASN A 168 -6.52 5.48 -12.71
CA ASN A 168 -6.03 6.86 -12.50
C ASN A 168 -4.54 7.03 -12.85
N LEU A 169 -3.86 5.96 -13.27
CA LEU A 169 -2.44 6.00 -13.59
C LEU A 169 -2.25 6.10 -15.11
N PRO A 170 -1.40 7.02 -15.58
CA PRO A 170 -1.04 7.09 -16.99
C PRO A 170 -0.13 5.93 -17.41
N GLY A 171 -0.08 5.65 -18.70
CA GLY A 171 0.75 4.63 -19.32
C GLY A 171 0.02 3.32 -19.58
N ASP A 172 0.73 2.39 -20.20
CA ASP A 172 0.23 1.06 -20.54
C ASP A 172 0.58 0.06 -19.43
N PRO A 173 -0.41 -0.53 -18.73
CA PRO A 173 -0.13 -1.47 -17.65
C PRO A 173 0.49 -2.79 -18.15
N ALA A 174 0.39 -3.12 -19.43
CA ALA A 174 0.92 -4.37 -20.00
C ALA A 174 2.37 -4.24 -20.47
N TRP A 175 2.81 -3.04 -20.84
CA TRP A 175 4.12 -2.81 -21.44
C TRP A 175 4.93 -1.80 -20.64
N ARG A 176 6.19 -2.16 -20.33
CA ARG A 176 7.08 -1.29 -19.57
C ARG A 176 7.50 -0.04 -20.38
N TYR A 177 7.72 -0.22 -21.67
CA TYR A 177 8.15 0.82 -22.60
C TYR A 177 7.10 1.01 -23.67
N ASP A 178 7.15 2.14 -24.37
CA ASP A 178 6.25 2.42 -25.48
C ASP A 178 6.39 1.33 -26.57
N LYS A 179 5.26 0.73 -26.95
CA LYS A 179 5.21 -0.29 -28.00
C LYS A 179 5.74 0.21 -29.34
N SER A 180 5.59 1.49 -29.63
CA SER A 180 6.07 2.10 -30.89
C SER A 180 7.57 1.98 -31.05
N LEU A 181 8.32 1.90 -29.93
CA LEU A 181 9.78 1.70 -29.96
C LEU A 181 10.20 0.26 -30.33
N TYR A 182 9.25 -0.67 -30.42
CA TYR A 182 9.52 -2.07 -30.69
C TYR A 182 8.62 -2.63 -31.80
N PRO A 183 8.82 -2.23 -33.07
CA PRO A 183 7.98 -2.67 -34.21
C PRO A 183 7.90 -4.18 -34.36
N SER A 184 8.95 -4.91 -33.98
CA SER A 184 8.99 -6.39 -34.01
C SER A 184 7.99 -7.07 -33.07
N LEU A 185 7.55 -6.39 -32.02
CA LEU A 185 6.54 -6.91 -31.09
C LEU A 185 5.10 -6.65 -31.54
N GLN A 186 4.89 -5.69 -32.46
CA GLN A 186 3.57 -5.42 -33.05
C GLN A 186 3.11 -6.53 -33.99
N ASN A 187 4.04 -7.29 -34.57
CA ASN A 187 3.72 -8.36 -35.50
C ASN A 187 3.40 -9.70 -34.83
N ARG A 188 3.64 -9.88 -33.53
CA ARG A 188 3.35 -11.15 -32.83
C ARG A 188 1.84 -11.46 -32.69
N ASN A 189 1.00 -10.44 -32.57
CA ASN A 189 -0.46 -10.63 -32.43
C ASN A 189 -1.16 -10.93 -33.77
N ARG A 190 -0.45 -10.87 -34.89
CA ARG A 190 -1.04 -11.15 -36.23
C ARG A 190 -1.21 -12.65 -36.52
N TRP A 191 -0.59 -13.52 -35.70
CA TRP A 191 -0.65 -14.98 -35.88
C TRP A 191 -1.72 -15.67 -35.02
N GLU A 192 -2.32 -14.96 -34.04
CA GLU A 192 -3.39 -15.50 -33.19
C GLU A 192 -4.80 -15.23 -33.75
N GLU A 193 -4.92 -14.49 -34.87
CA GLU A 193 -6.19 -14.19 -35.55
C GLU A 193 -6.39 -14.96 -36.87
N ARG A 194 -5.64 -16.07 -37.06
CA ARG A 194 -5.85 -16.95 -38.24
C ARG A 194 -6.28 -18.37 -37.85
#